data_9ebe5ab3e85af14f9bcc36688fa3f72d
#
_entry.id   9ebe5ab3e85af14f9bcc36688fa3f72d
#
_cell.length_a   1.000
_cell.length_b   1.000
_cell.length_c   1.000
_cell.angle_alpha   90.00
_cell.angle_beta   90.00
_cell.angle_gamma   90.00
#
_symmetry.space_group_name_H-M   'P 1'
#
loop_
_entity.id
_entity.type
_entity.pdbx_description
1 polymer ?
#
loop_
_entity_poly.entity_id
_entity_poly.type
_entity_poly.pdbx_seq_one_letter_code
_entity_poly.pdbx_strand_id
1 'polypeptide(L)'
;MSKYSATKTSTAVMQELVLKTQQLRKKNGISQLELAKRSGVSFGSIKRFETSGQISLESLLKLAYFFNRLDDFTAVFLIDSDLGTVEKLFSNKTR
;
A
#
# COMPACT_ATOMS: atom_id res chain seq x y z
N MET A 1 7.31 13.55 21.02
CA MET A 1 7.04 13.23 20.34
C MET A 1 7.39 12.44 19.78
N SER A 2 7.40 11.93 19.76
CA SER A 2 7.84 11.30 19.16
C SER A 2 7.25 10.69 18.25
N LYS A 3 6.42 11.29 17.69
CA LYS A 3 5.92 10.80 16.63
C LYS A 3 6.97 10.44 15.74
N TYR A 4 8.08 10.95 15.90
CA TYR A 4 9.04 10.52 15.09
C TYR A 4 9.69 9.48 15.78
N SER A 5 9.36 8.38 15.72
CA SER A 5 10.02 7.38 16.34
C SER A 5 11.34 7.21 15.75
N ALA A 6 12.32 7.39 16.45
CA ALA A 6 13.65 7.18 15.95
C ALA A 6 13.90 5.72 15.62
N THR A 7 13.04 4.84 16.07
CA THR A 7 13.20 3.43 15.76
C THR A 7 12.46 3.01 14.51
N LYS A 8 11.66 3.90 13.91
CA LYS A 8 10.92 3.53 12.74
C LYS A 8 11.78 3.73 11.52
N THR A 9 12.07 2.67 10.81
CA THR A 9 12.88 2.73 9.60
C THR A 9 12.04 2.37 8.40
N SER A 10 12.54 2.69 7.22
CA SER A 10 11.82 2.32 6.01
C SER A 10 11.69 0.80 5.92
N THR A 11 12.73 0.07 6.31
CA THR A 11 12.66 -1.38 6.29
C THR A 11 11.57 -1.90 7.22
N ALA A 12 11.46 -1.31 8.41
CA ALA A 12 10.43 -1.74 9.35
C ALA A 12 9.04 -1.48 8.79
N VAL A 13 8.84 -0.36 8.13
CA VAL A 13 7.55 -0.04 7.53
C VAL A 13 7.25 -1.00 6.38
N MET A 14 8.25 -1.32 5.57
CA MET A 14 8.07 -2.30 4.50
C MET A 14 7.63 -3.64 5.07
N GLN A 15 8.25 -4.07 6.17
CA GLN A 15 7.88 -5.34 6.79
C GLN A 15 6.46 -5.30 7.35
N GLU A 16 6.06 -4.18 7.92
CA GLU A 16 4.68 -4.03 8.37
C GLU A 16 3.71 -4.19 7.22
N LEU A 17 4.03 -3.56 6.09
CA LEU A 17 3.16 -3.65 4.92
C LEU A 17 3.06 -5.09 4.41
N VAL A 18 4.19 -5.80 4.43
CA VAL A 18 4.18 -7.20 4.01
C VAL A 18 3.23 -8.00 4.89
N LEU A 19 3.35 -7.84 6.22
CA LEU A 19 2.52 -8.60 7.13
C LEU A 19 1.04 -8.26 6.96
N LYS A 20 0.73 -6.99 6.81
CA LYS A 20 -0.66 -6.58 6.63
C LYS A 20 -1.22 -7.10 5.32
N THR A 21 -0.43 -7.09 4.26
CA THR A 21 -0.87 -7.61 2.98
C THR A 21 -1.09 -9.11 3.04
N GLN A 22 -0.20 -9.83 3.73
CA GLN A 22 -0.37 -11.26 3.91
C GLN A 22 -1.64 -11.55 4.70
N GLN A 23 -1.92 -10.77 5.72
CA GLN A 23 -3.14 -10.95 6.51
C GLN A 23 -4.38 -10.75 5.65
N LEU A 24 -4.37 -9.72 4.80
CA LEU A 24 -5.49 -9.50 3.90
C LEU A 24 -5.66 -10.65 2.93
N ARG A 25 -4.54 -11.15 2.39
CA ARG A 25 -4.60 -12.26 1.47
C ARG A 25 -5.18 -13.51 2.14
N LYS A 26 -4.67 -13.83 3.33
CA LYS A 26 -5.11 -15.01 4.06
C LYS A 26 -6.55 -14.87 4.54
N LYS A 27 -6.94 -13.67 4.92
CA LYS A 27 -8.32 -13.44 5.32
C LYS A 27 -9.27 -13.68 4.16
N ASN A 28 -8.83 -13.39 2.95
CA ASN A 28 -9.64 -13.66 1.77
C ASN A 28 -9.50 -15.10 1.29
N GLY A 29 -8.70 -15.91 1.95
CA GLY A 29 -8.61 -17.33 1.65
C GLY A 29 -7.96 -17.64 0.32
N ILE A 30 -7.07 -16.79 -0.18
CA ILE A 30 -6.48 -17.02 -1.50
C ILE A 30 -4.98 -17.17 -1.41
N SER A 31 -4.43 -17.92 -2.37
CA SER A 31 -3.00 -18.15 -2.45
C SER A 31 -2.33 -16.95 -3.14
N GLN A 32 -1.01 -16.93 -3.11
CA GLN A 32 -0.27 -15.93 -3.85
C GLN A 32 -0.58 -15.99 -5.34
N LEU A 33 -0.70 -17.19 -5.88
CA LEU A 33 -0.99 -17.35 -7.29
C LEU A 33 -2.38 -16.82 -7.63
N GLU A 34 -3.35 -17.08 -6.79
CA GLU A 34 -4.69 -16.59 -7.01
C GLU A 34 -4.73 -15.06 -6.92
N LEU A 35 -3.98 -14.51 -5.96
CA LEU A 35 -3.89 -13.05 -5.85
C LEU A 35 -3.30 -12.46 -7.12
N ALA A 36 -2.27 -13.12 -7.67
CA ALA A 36 -1.67 -12.64 -8.91
C ALA A 36 -2.69 -12.60 -10.03
N LYS A 37 -3.45 -13.67 -10.17
CA LYS A 37 -4.43 -13.75 -11.24
C LYS A 37 -5.51 -12.68 -11.11
N ARG A 38 -5.94 -12.40 -9.90
CA ARG A 38 -7.05 -11.47 -9.70
C ARG A 38 -6.62 -10.02 -9.65
N SER A 39 -5.41 -9.74 -9.19
CA SER A 39 -4.97 -8.37 -9.02
C SER A 39 -4.28 -7.82 -10.26
N GLY A 40 -3.80 -8.68 -11.13
CA GLY A 40 -3.01 -8.23 -12.26
C GLY A 40 -1.55 -7.99 -11.92
N VAL A 41 -1.12 -8.36 -10.72
CA VAL A 41 0.28 -8.25 -10.33
C VAL A 41 0.91 -9.62 -10.54
N SER A 42 2.12 -9.66 -11.11
CA SER A 42 2.74 -10.93 -11.42
C SER A 42 3.00 -11.75 -10.16
N PHE A 43 2.94 -13.06 -10.33
CA PHE A 43 3.23 -13.98 -9.22
C PHE A 43 4.60 -13.73 -8.63
N GLY A 44 5.60 -13.52 -9.50
CA GLY A 44 6.95 -13.24 -9.04
C GLY A 44 7.04 -11.98 -8.21
N SER A 45 6.30 -10.94 -8.60
CA SER A 45 6.27 -9.70 -7.83
C SER A 45 5.66 -9.91 -6.46
N ILE A 46 4.60 -10.69 -6.37
CA ILE A 46 3.97 -10.96 -5.08
C ILE A 46 4.90 -11.77 -4.19
N LYS A 47 5.54 -12.81 -4.74
CA LYS A 47 6.49 -13.60 -3.97
C LYS A 47 7.63 -12.73 -3.46
N ARG A 48 8.17 -11.89 -4.32
CA ARG A 48 9.28 -11.04 -3.93
C ARG A 48 8.85 -10.05 -2.85
N PHE A 49 7.65 -9.49 -2.99
CA PHE A 49 7.15 -8.56 -1.99
C PHE A 49 7.01 -9.26 -0.63
N GLU A 50 6.42 -10.44 -0.63
CA GLU A 50 6.16 -11.13 0.64
C GLU A 50 7.44 -11.64 1.30
N THR A 51 8.52 -11.81 0.53
CA THR A 51 9.78 -12.23 1.13
C THR A 51 10.71 -11.06 1.47
N SER A 52 10.69 -9.99 0.70
CA SER A 52 11.69 -8.93 0.86
C SER A 52 11.10 -7.56 1.12
N GLY A 53 9.81 -7.39 0.92
CA GLY A 53 9.19 -6.08 1.07
C GLY A 53 9.32 -5.20 -0.16
N GLN A 54 9.94 -5.71 -1.24
CA GLN A 54 10.17 -4.89 -2.42
C GLN A 54 9.06 -5.05 -3.43
N ILE A 55 8.50 -3.95 -3.85
CA ILE A 55 7.41 -3.96 -4.82
C ILE A 55 7.34 -2.56 -5.43
N SER A 56 6.92 -2.46 -6.68
CA SER A 56 6.71 -1.15 -7.26
C SER A 56 5.46 -0.52 -6.67
N LEU A 57 5.42 0.79 -6.67
CA LEU A 57 4.22 1.48 -6.19
C LEU A 57 3.01 1.08 -7.01
N GLU A 58 3.17 0.98 -8.31
CA GLU A 58 2.05 0.59 -9.17
C GLU A 58 1.49 -0.77 -8.76
N SER A 59 2.37 -1.74 -8.54
CA SER A 59 1.91 -3.07 -8.15
C SER A 59 1.27 -3.06 -6.79
N LEU A 60 1.83 -2.31 -5.85
CA LEU A 60 1.26 -2.22 -4.51
C LEU A 60 -0.16 -1.64 -4.58
N LEU A 61 -0.36 -0.61 -5.40
CA LEU A 61 -1.68 -0.02 -5.52
C LEU A 61 -2.66 -0.95 -6.21
N LYS A 62 -2.20 -1.81 -7.11
CA LYS A 62 -3.06 -2.82 -7.70
C LYS A 62 -3.52 -3.82 -6.65
N LEU A 63 -2.62 -4.21 -5.74
CA LEU A 63 -3.00 -5.08 -4.63
C LEU A 63 -4.02 -4.38 -3.73
N ALA A 64 -3.76 -3.11 -3.42
CA ALA A 64 -4.68 -2.34 -2.58
C ALA A 64 -6.05 -2.23 -3.24
N TYR A 65 -6.08 -2.03 -4.54
CA TYR A 65 -7.35 -1.95 -5.26
C TYR A 65 -8.11 -3.27 -5.14
N PHE A 66 -7.40 -4.38 -5.32
CA PHE A 66 -8.03 -5.69 -5.22
C PHE A 66 -8.64 -5.90 -3.83
N PHE A 67 -7.93 -5.48 -2.78
CA PHE A 67 -8.42 -5.64 -1.42
C PHE A 67 -9.38 -4.53 -1.00
N ASN A 68 -9.71 -3.61 -1.91
CA ASN A 68 -10.58 -2.48 -1.63
C ASN A 68 -9.99 -1.59 -0.54
N ARG A 69 -8.69 -1.36 -0.62
CA ARG A 69 -7.97 -0.58 0.38
C ARG A 69 -7.21 0.58 -0.22
N LEU A 70 -7.61 1.06 -1.41
CA LEU A 70 -6.92 2.22 -1.99
C LEU A 70 -7.00 3.45 -1.10
N ASP A 71 -8.09 3.58 -0.33
CA ASP A 71 -8.21 4.74 0.53
C ASP A 71 -7.12 4.81 1.59
N ASP A 72 -6.50 3.68 1.92
CA ASP A 72 -5.39 3.69 2.87
C ASP A 72 -4.24 4.56 2.37
N PHE A 73 -4.14 4.75 1.06
CA PHE A 73 -3.01 5.47 0.47
C PHE A 73 -3.32 6.93 0.18
N THR A 74 -4.56 7.35 0.35
CA THR A 74 -4.90 8.74 0.03
C THR A 74 -4.41 9.70 1.12
N ALA A 75 -4.09 9.19 2.30
CA ALA A 75 -3.59 10.03 3.38
C ALA A 75 -2.07 10.04 3.48
N VAL A 76 -1.39 9.34 2.57
CA VAL A 76 0.06 9.29 2.61
C VAL A 76 0.60 10.68 2.34
N PHE A 77 1.48 11.15 3.22
CA PHE A 77 2.09 12.49 3.13
C PHE A 77 1.08 13.62 3.23
N LEU A 78 -0.10 13.33 3.77
CA LEU A 78 -1.08 14.39 3.95
C LEU A 78 -0.56 15.41 4.95
N ILE A 79 -0.71 16.67 4.62
CA ILE A 79 -0.34 17.75 5.52
C ILE A 79 -1.52 17.95 6.46
N ASP A 80 -1.26 17.75 7.74
CA ASP A 80 -2.33 17.65 8.72
C ASP A 80 -3.38 18.72 8.68
N SER A 81 -3.02 19.94 8.53
CA SER A 81 -3.99 21.00 8.63
C SER A 81 -4.56 21.40 7.29
N ASP A 82 -4.31 20.59 6.26
CA ASP A 82 -4.62 21.03 4.93
C ASP A 82 -5.46 20.12 4.10
N LEU A 83 -6.53 19.57 4.65
CA LEU A 83 -7.44 18.80 3.83
C LEU A 83 -8.02 19.64 2.71
N GLY A 84 -8.30 20.91 2.99
CA GLY A 84 -8.80 21.78 1.96
C GLY A 84 -7.81 22.00 0.85
N THR A 85 -6.53 22.05 1.21
CA THR A 85 -5.48 22.23 0.21
C THR A 85 -5.39 21.00 -0.69
N VAL A 86 -5.55 19.82 -0.11
CA VAL A 86 -5.53 18.61 -0.91
C VAL A 86 -6.69 18.62 -1.89
N GLU A 87 -7.85 18.98 -1.43
CA GLU A 87 -9.00 19.05 -2.31
C GLU A 87 -8.79 20.06 -3.42
N LYS A 88 -8.18 21.19 -3.11
CA LYS A 88 -7.88 22.17 -4.12
C LYS A 88 -6.92 21.64 -5.15
N LEU A 89 -5.92 20.89 -4.74
CA LEU A 89 -4.98 20.31 -5.67
C LEU A 89 -5.66 19.37 -6.63
N PHE A 90 -6.56 18.53 -6.12
CA PHE A 90 -7.28 17.63 -6.99
C PHE A 90 -8.21 18.37 -7.93
N SER A 91 -8.85 19.42 -7.46
CA SER A 91 -9.69 20.23 -8.33
C SER A 91 -8.86 20.87 -9.43
N ASN A 92 -7.69 21.36 -9.07
CA ASN A 92 -6.84 21.97 -10.07
C ASN A 92 -6.37 21.00 -11.12
N LYS A 93 -6.22 19.76 -10.77
CA LYS A 93 -5.76 18.78 -11.73
C LYS A 93 -6.78 18.50 -12.81
N THR A 94 -7.99 18.85 -12.59
CA THR A 94 -9.01 18.57 -13.59
C THR A 94 -9.11 19.68 -14.64
N ARG A 95 -8.36 20.74 -14.51
CA ARG A 95 -8.41 21.81 -15.49
C ARG A 95 -7.70 21.53 -16.75
#